data_632735e0ee5a69fcfb7c891c182f0829
#
_entry.id   632735e0ee5a69fcfb7c891c182f0829
#
_cell.length_a   1.000
_cell.length_b   1.000
_cell.length_c   1.000
_cell.angle_alpha   90.00
_cell.angle_beta   90.00
_cell.angle_gamma   90.00
#
_symmetry.space_group_name_H-M   'P 1'
#
loop_
_entity.id
_entity.type
_entity.pdbx_description
1 polymer ?
#
loop_
_entity_poly.entity_id
_entity_poly.type
_entity_poly.pdbx_seq_one_letter_code
_entity_poly.pdbx_strand_id
1 'polypeptide(L)'
;MNLRWKLAQAAEVRWWKAYLRKKNPEDYLRQKADYWRRVLRTAQFEPAPGALVLDAGCGPAGVFLILNEQEVHAVDPLLEAYRASLSHFEPSRYPNVRFFNQPLEGFQPPVLYDTIFCFNAINHVAHLGRSLDMLAGALKPGGRLLLSVDAHNYAFLKSLFQWLPGDVLHPHQYSLEEYQRMITEKGLAVERTVRFKEGMIFDHFLMVAERRADLPQVY
;
A
#
# COMPACT_ATOMS: atom_id res chain seq x y z
N MET A 1 -7.27 11.51 -16.65
CA MET A 1 -7.74 10.84 -15.41
C MET A 1 -9.16 10.34 -15.63
N ASN A 2 -9.40 9.01 -15.51
CA ASN A 2 -10.66 8.36 -15.89
C ASN A 2 -11.79 8.73 -14.89
N LEU A 3 -13.01 8.98 -15.38
CA LEU A 3 -14.19 9.32 -14.57
C LEU A 3 -14.50 8.22 -13.52
N ARG A 4 -14.31 6.96 -13.87
CA ARG A 4 -14.49 5.81 -12.95
C ARG A 4 -13.57 5.92 -11.72
N TRP A 5 -12.32 6.29 -11.92
CA TRP A 5 -11.35 6.45 -10.83
C TRP A 5 -11.72 7.60 -9.88
N LYS A 6 -12.21 8.74 -10.42
CA LYS A 6 -12.73 9.84 -9.59
C LYS A 6 -13.96 9.43 -8.76
N LEU A 7 -14.84 8.62 -9.34
CA LEU A 7 -16.00 8.09 -8.62
C LEU A 7 -15.59 7.11 -7.51
N ALA A 8 -14.61 6.25 -7.76
CA ALA A 8 -14.06 5.33 -6.77
C ALA A 8 -13.44 6.11 -5.59
N GLN A 9 -12.66 7.14 -5.85
CA GLN A 9 -12.07 7.99 -4.81
C GLN A 9 -13.14 8.72 -3.98
N ALA A 10 -14.17 9.27 -4.62
CA ALA A 10 -15.27 9.90 -3.90
C ALA A 10 -16.05 8.90 -3.03
N ALA A 11 -16.24 7.67 -3.51
CA ALA A 11 -16.85 6.59 -2.75
C ALA A 11 -15.97 6.18 -1.56
N GLU A 12 -14.65 6.11 -1.73
CA GLU A 12 -13.70 5.80 -0.66
C GLU A 12 -13.74 6.84 0.46
N VAL A 13 -13.69 8.14 0.14
CA VAL A 13 -13.80 9.21 1.15
C VAL A 13 -15.13 9.13 1.90
N ARG A 14 -16.24 8.85 1.19
CA ARG A 14 -17.56 8.65 1.83
C ARG A 14 -17.57 7.47 2.77
N TRP A 15 -16.95 6.36 2.36
CA TRP A 15 -16.82 5.16 3.18
C TRP A 15 -16.02 5.45 4.44
N TRP A 16 -14.87 6.10 4.34
CA TRP A 16 -14.05 6.49 5.49
C TRP A 16 -14.83 7.38 6.47
N LYS A 17 -15.57 8.39 5.97
CA LYS A 17 -16.43 9.23 6.81
C LYS A 17 -17.48 8.41 7.56
N ALA A 18 -18.18 7.52 6.87
CA ALA A 18 -19.20 6.67 7.48
C ALA A 18 -18.60 5.70 8.50
N TYR A 19 -17.47 5.05 8.15
CA TYR A 19 -16.79 4.08 8.99
C TYR A 19 -16.22 4.69 10.28
N LEU A 20 -15.68 5.90 10.21
CA LEU A 20 -15.04 6.58 11.33
C LEU A 20 -16.00 7.43 12.16
N ARG A 21 -17.20 7.73 11.67
CA ARG A 21 -18.16 8.66 12.28
C ARG A 21 -18.44 8.41 13.77
N LYS A 22 -18.46 7.14 14.18
CA LYS A 22 -18.77 6.71 15.57
C LYS A 22 -17.54 6.24 16.34
N LYS A 23 -16.34 6.38 15.78
CA LYS A 23 -15.08 5.92 16.40
C LYS A 23 -14.37 7.10 17.05
N ASN A 24 -13.91 6.90 18.27
CA ASN A 24 -12.99 7.85 18.89
C ASN A 24 -11.67 7.88 18.12
N PRO A 25 -11.14 9.03 17.71
CA PRO A 25 -9.91 9.14 16.94
C PRO A 25 -8.71 8.46 17.60
N GLU A 26 -8.48 8.73 18.88
CA GLU A 26 -7.31 8.20 19.60
C GLU A 26 -7.37 6.67 19.73
N ASP A 27 -8.56 6.13 20.06
CA ASP A 27 -8.75 4.68 20.18
C ASP A 27 -8.56 3.99 18.83
N TYR A 28 -9.06 4.59 17.75
CA TYR A 28 -8.90 4.06 16.40
C TYR A 28 -7.43 4.05 15.97
N LEU A 29 -6.72 5.18 16.16
CA LEU A 29 -5.30 5.28 15.80
C LEU A 29 -4.45 4.30 16.60
N ARG A 30 -4.73 4.12 17.90
CA ARG A 30 -4.07 3.11 18.73
C ARG A 30 -4.30 1.69 18.19
N GLN A 31 -5.56 1.33 17.88
CA GLN A 31 -5.88 0.02 17.31
C GLN A 31 -5.19 -0.19 15.95
N LYS A 32 -5.08 0.86 15.12
CA LYS A 32 -4.36 0.80 13.84
C LYS A 32 -2.86 0.63 14.04
N ALA A 33 -2.26 1.34 14.98
CA ALA A 33 -0.86 1.17 15.32
C ALA A 33 -0.57 -0.28 15.77
N ASP A 34 -1.42 -0.86 16.63
CA ASP A 34 -1.28 -2.26 17.08
C ASP A 34 -1.48 -3.24 15.91
N TYR A 35 -2.39 -2.94 14.99
CA TYR A 35 -2.56 -3.72 13.76
C TYR A 35 -1.27 -3.70 12.92
N TRP A 36 -0.67 -2.54 12.66
CA TRP A 36 0.57 -2.44 11.89
C TRP A 36 1.76 -3.12 12.56
N ARG A 37 1.88 -3.02 13.88
CA ARG A 37 2.90 -3.78 14.63
C ARG A 37 2.73 -5.29 14.46
N ARG A 38 1.49 -5.80 14.44
CA ARG A 38 1.22 -7.23 14.16
C ARG A 38 1.60 -7.58 12.72
N VAL A 39 1.27 -6.73 11.73
CA VAL A 39 1.65 -6.95 10.33
C VAL A 39 3.17 -7.09 10.19
N LEU A 40 3.93 -6.16 10.75
CA LEU A 40 5.40 -6.19 10.68
C LEU A 40 5.98 -7.42 11.40
N ARG A 41 5.44 -7.78 12.56
CA ARG A 41 5.85 -9.03 13.25
C ARG A 41 5.56 -10.27 12.43
N THR A 42 4.40 -10.34 11.77
CA THR A 42 4.06 -11.45 10.88
C THR A 42 4.98 -11.51 9.67
N ALA A 43 5.37 -10.37 9.13
CA ALA A 43 6.40 -10.26 8.09
C ALA A 43 7.80 -10.62 8.61
N GLN A 44 8.02 -10.72 9.92
CA GLN A 44 9.34 -10.80 10.55
C GLN A 44 10.27 -9.72 9.99
N PHE A 45 9.76 -8.49 9.94
CA PHE A 45 10.46 -7.34 9.38
C PHE A 45 10.38 -6.15 10.34
N GLU A 46 11.52 -5.50 10.52
CA GLU A 46 11.67 -4.27 11.28
C GLU A 46 12.53 -3.30 10.50
N PRO A 47 12.02 -2.11 10.16
CA PRO A 47 12.82 -1.10 9.47
C PRO A 47 13.89 -0.56 10.41
N ALA A 48 15.11 -0.40 9.90
CA ALA A 48 16.23 0.11 10.70
C ALA A 48 15.95 1.53 11.22
N PRO A 49 16.43 1.89 12.41
CA PRO A 49 16.43 3.28 12.86
C PRO A 49 17.13 4.20 11.85
N GLY A 50 16.56 5.38 11.60
CA GLY A 50 17.08 6.32 10.61
C GLY A 50 16.90 5.93 9.14
N ALA A 51 16.28 4.77 8.85
CA ALA A 51 15.98 4.37 7.49
C ALA A 51 15.01 5.35 6.81
N LEU A 52 15.20 5.57 5.52
CA LEU A 52 14.29 6.33 4.69
C LEU A 52 13.20 5.42 4.14
N VAL A 53 11.96 5.68 4.50
CA VAL A 53 10.83 4.81 4.26
C VAL A 53 9.77 5.49 3.40
N LEU A 54 9.16 4.74 2.47
CA LEU A 54 7.95 5.15 1.76
C LEU A 54 6.75 4.33 2.25
N ASP A 55 5.70 5.01 2.70
CA ASP A 55 4.37 4.44 2.93
C ASP A 55 3.49 4.75 1.71
N ALA A 56 3.41 3.79 0.78
CA ALA A 56 2.80 3.93 -0.53
C ALA A 56 1.32 3.53 -0.49
N GLY A 57 0.41 4.49 -0.70
CA GLY A 57 -1.03 4.33 -0.51
C GLY A 57 -1.36 4.27 0.98
N CYS A 58 -0.83 5.23 1.75
CA CYS A 58 -0.87 5.22 3.22
C CYS A 58 -2.29 5.36 3.80
N GLY A 59 -3.24 5.88 3.04
CA GLY A 59 -4.57 6.21 3.57
C GLY A 59 -4.52 7.18 4.76
N PRO A 60 -5.60 7.28 5.54
CA PRO A 60 -5.65 8.18 6.70
C PRO A 60 -4.97 7.62 7.96
N ALA A 61 -4.56 6.35 7.96
CA ALA A 61 -3.97 5.66 9.12
C ALA A 61 -3.04 4.52 8.68
N GLY A 62 -2.00 4.87 7.91
CA GLY A 62 -1.00 3.96 7.35
C GLY A 62 0.02 3.45 8.34
N VAL A 63 1.03 2.76 7.81
CA VAL A 63 2.11 2.21 8.65
C VAL A 63 2.97 3.33 9.26
N PHE A 64 2.95 4.53 8.70
CA PHE A 64 3.62 5.72 9.27
C PHE A 64 3.27 5.95 10.75
N LEU A 65 2.12 5.47 11.24
CA LEU A 65 1.71 5.59 12.65
C LEU A 65 2.69 4.96 13.66
N ILE A 66 3.54 4.04 13.21
CA ILE A 66 4.46 3.30 14.08
C ILE A 66 5.93 3.50 13.75
N LEU A 67 6.24 4.32 12.75
CA LEU A 67 7.59 4.56 12.26
C LEU A 67 8.18 5.83 12.89
N ASN A 68 8.46 5.78 14.21
CA ASN A 68 8.90 6.95 14.97
C ASN A 68 10.39 7.26 14.84
N GLU A 69 11.20 6.26 14.47
CA GLU A 69 12.67 6.37 14.35
C GLU A 69 13.15 6.45 12.90
N GLN A 70 12.23 6.48 11.95
CA GLN A 70 12.50 6.55 10.52
C GLN A 70 12.17 7.93 9.97
N GLU A 71 12.79 8.30 8.85
CA GLU A 71 12.33 9.39 8.00
C GLU A 71 11.30 8.82 7.01
N VAL A 72 10.06 9.33 7.06
CA VAL A 72 8.96 8.74 6.32
C VAL A 72 8.42 9.69 5.27
N HIS A 73 8.30 9.21 4.03
CA HIS A 73 7.46 9.79 3.02
C HIS A 73 6.16 8.97 2.92
N ALA A 74 5.01 9.62 2.97
CA ALA A 74 3.71 8.97 2.89
C ALA A 74 2.94 9.52 1.69
N VAL A 75 2.53 8.66 0.77
CA VAL A 75 1.86 9.06 -0.47
C VAL A 75 0.48 8.43 -0.58
N ASP A 76 -0.52 9.27 -0.85
CA ASP A 76 -1.90 8.83 -1.12
C ASP A 76 -2.65 9.95 -1.88
N PRO A 77 -3.49 9.64 -2.88
CA PRO A 77 -4.20 10.65 -3.65
C PRO A 77 -5.31 11.37 -2.89
N LEU A 78 -5.70 10.91 -1.71
CA LEU A 78 -6.84 11.42 -0.95
C LEU A 78 -6.45 12.17 0.35
N LEU A 79 -5.17 12.44 0.59
CA LEU A 79 -4.69 13.06 1.83
C LEU A 79 -5.36 14.41 2.13
N GLU A 80 -5.54 15.26 1.12
CA GLU A 80 -6.26 16.54 1.30
C GLU A 80 -7.73 16.32 1.67
N ALA A 81 -8.39 15.36 1.03
CA ALA A 81 -9.77 15.01 1.35
C ALA A 81 -9.91 14.43 2.77
N TYR A 82 -8.94 13.61 3.20
CA TYR A 82 -8.87 13.08 4.57
C TYR A 82 -8.64 14.21 5.57
N ARG A 83 -7.68 15.10 5.33
CA ARG A 83 -7.41 16.27 6.18
C ARG A 83 -8.64 17.15 6.35
N ALA A 84 -9.37 17.40 5.27
CA ALA A 84 -10.56 18.24 5.28
C ALA A 84 -11.79 17.61 5.97
N SER A 85 -11.78 16.27 6.15
CA SER A 85 -13.04 15.56 6.47
C SER A 85 -12.95 14.52 7.58
N LEU A 86 -11.77 14.16 8.04
CA LEU A 86 -11.55 13.13 9.06
C LEU A 86 -10.75 13.71 10.24
N SER A 87 -11.35 13.78 11.41
CA SER A 87 -10.65 14.13 12.66
C SER A 87 -9.58 13.12 13.08
N HIS A 88 -9.54 11.96 12.41
CA HIS A 88 -8.58 10.89 12.62
C HIS A 88 -7.26 11.10 11.86
N PHE A 89 -7.20 12.06 10.93
CA PHE A 89 -6.02 12.36 10.13
C PHE A 89 -5.55 13.79 10.37
N GLU A 90 -4.47 13.93 11.14
CA GLU A 90 -3.84 15.21 11.49
C GLU A 90 -2.33 15.11 11.20
N PRO A 91 -1.87 15.55 10.01
CA PRO A 91 -0.46 15.45 9.61
C PRO A 91 0.55 16.08 10.57
N SER A 92 0.16 17.16 11.25
CA SER A 92 1.04 17.89 12.19
C SER A 92 1.48 17.05 13.39
N ARG A 93 0.81 15.93 13.68
CA ARG A 93 1.19 14.99 14.74
C ARG A 93 2.41 14.15 14.40
N TYR A 94 2.84 14.14 13.13
CA TYR A 94 3.90 13.26 12.62
C TYR A 94 5.04 14.08 12.01
N PRO A 95 5.91 14.70 12.83
CA PRO A 95 6.96 15.62 12.35
C PRO A 95 8.03 14.93 11.51
N ASN A 96 8.20 13.63 11.63
CA ASN A 96 9.10 12.79 10.84
C ASN A 96 8.48 12.27 9.53
N VAL A 97 7.21 12.65 9.24
CA VAL A 97 6.49 12.19 8.05
C VAL A 97 6.24 13.34 7.09
N ARG A 98 6.70 13.19 5.85
CA ARG A 98 6.35 14.09 4.74
C ARG A 98 5.25 13.48 3.89
N PHE A 99 4.11 14.17 3.82
CA PHE A 99 2.93 13.71 3.09
C PHE A 99 2.87 14.25 1.65
N PHE A 100 2.54 13.38 0.67
CA PHE A 100 2.40 13.70 -0.74
C PHE A 100 1.01 13.31 -1.25
N ASN A 101 0.20 14.31 -1.63
CA ASN A 101 -1.15 14.08 -2.15
C ASN A 101 -1.10 13.76 -3.65
N GLN A 102 -0.70 12.54 -4.01
CA GLN A 102 -0.51 12.08 -5.38
C GLN A 102 -0.87 10.60 -5.54
N PRO A 103 -1.35 10.18 -6.73
CA PRO A 103 -1.49 8.76 -7.06
C PRO A 103 -0.11 8.11 -7.28
N LEU A 104 0.00 6.81 -6.97
CA LEU A 104 1.27 6.07 -7.09
C LEU A 104 1.83 6.09 -8.52
N GLU A 105 0.97 6.01 -9.54
CA GLU A 105 1.36 5.99 -10.95
C GLU A 105 2.03 7.28 -11.45
N GLY A 106 1.81 8.36 -10.73
CA GLY A 106 2.33 9.70 -11.05
C GLY A 106 3.31 10.21 -10.02
N PHE A 107 3.55 9.48 -8.95
CA PHE A 107 4.48 9.88 -7.90
C PHE A 107 5.92 9.82 -8.42
N GLN A 108 6.62 10.92 -8.29
CA GLN A 108 8.04 11.02 -8.58
C GLN A 108 8.80 11.07 -7.25
N PRO A 109 9.40 9.94 -6.82
CA PRO A 109 10.13 9.89 -5.57
C PRO A 109 11.28 10.90 -5.56
N PRO A 110 11.38 11.78 -4.56
CA PRO A 110 12.49 12.75 -4.49
C PRO A 110 13.83 12.08 -4.15
N VAL A 111 13.78 10.85 -3.65
CA VAL A 111 14.93 10.07 -3.17
C VAL A 111 14.65 8.58 -3.35
N LEU A 112 15.69 7.73 -3.23
CA LEU A 112 15.52 6.28 -3.13
C LEU A 112 15.34 5.86 -1.67
N TYR A 113 14.53 4.82 -1.45
CA TYR A 113 14.12 4.35 -0.12
C TYR A 113 14.83 3.05 0.27
N ASP A 114 15.12 2.92 1.56
CA ASP A 114 15.61 1.68 2.16
C ASP A 114 14.48 0.66 2.26
N THR A 115 13.26 1.13 2.53
CA THR A 115 12.07 0.29 2.65
C THR A 115 10.85 0.99 2.04
N ILE A 116 10.03 0.23 1.33
CA ILE A 116 8.72 0.67 0.85
C ILE A 116 7.67 -0.26 1.41
N PHE A 117 6.66 0.30 2.08
CA PHE A 117 5.43 -0.38 2.44
C PHE A 117 4.33 -0.01 1.45
N CYS A 118 3.64 -1.00 0.90
CA CYS A 118 2.47 -0.81 0.06
C CYS A 118 1.38 -1.78 0.52
N PHE A 119 0.60 -1.34 1.51
CA PHE A 119 -0.39 -2.17 2.17
C PHE A 119 -1.81 -1.78 1.80
N ASN A 120 -2.60 -2.75 1.31
CA ASN A 120 -3.99 -2.58 0.88
C ASN A 120 -4.19 -1.44 -0.14
N ALA A 121 -3.19 -1.16 -0.97
CA ALA A 121 -3.20 -0.03 -1.90
C ALA A 121 -3.10 -0.47 -3.36
N ILE A 122 -2.26 -1.48 -3.66
CA ILE A 122 -1.93 -1.84 -5.04
C ILE A 122 -3.15 -2.34 -5.84
N ASN A 123 -4.15 -2.91 -5.18
CA ASN A 123 -5.37 -3.40 -5.83
C ASN A 123 -6.30 -2.25 -6.28
N HIS A 124 -6.09 -1.03 -5.77
CA HIS A 124 -6.92 0.16 -6.00
C HIS A 124 -6.31 1.16 -6.99
N VAL A 125 -5.07 0.92 -7.47
CA VAL A 125 -4.41 1.83 -8.42
C VAL A 125 -5.06 1.79 -9.81
N ALA A 126 -4.98 2.88 -10.56
CA ALA A 126 -5.51 2.92 -11.92
C ALA A 126 -4.65 2.12 -12.92
N HIS A 127 -3.34 2.07 -12.70
CA HIS A 127 -2.36 1.41 -13.59
C HIS A 127 -1.34 0.59 -12.79
N LEU A 128 -1.66 -0.68 -12.55
CA LEU A 128 -0.85 -1.61 -11.76
C LEU A 128 0.62 -1.65 -12.22
N GLY A 129 0.86 -1.83 -13.52
CA GLY A 129 2.22 -1.92 -14.06
C GLY A 129 3.06 -0.69 -13.75
N ARG A 130 2.51 0.52 -13.94
CA ARG A 130 3.20 1.78 -13.62
C ARG A 130 3.44 1.95 -12.13
N SER A 131 2.49 1.54 -11.29
CA SER A 131 2.67 1.59 -9.84
C SER A 131 3.78 0.64 -9.39
N LEU A 132 3.85 -0.57 -9.94
CA LEU A 132 4.93 -1.51 -9.66
C LEU A 132 6.29 -1.00 -10.17
N ASP A 133 6.34 -0.36 -11.35
CA ASP A 133 7.55 0.29 -11.87
C ASP A 133 8.04 1.38 -10.91
N MET A 134 7.13 2.23 -10.44
CA MET A 134 7.44 3.28 -9.47
C MET A 134 7.99 2.67 -8.16
N LEU A 135 7.32 1.67 -7.59
CA LEU A 135 7.73 1.03 -6.35
C LEU A 135 9.12 0.39 -6.48
N ALA A 136 9.36 -0.36 -7.56
CA ALA A 136 10.66 -1.00 -7.80
C ALA A 136 11.77 0.02 -8.07
N GLY A 137 11.48 1.04 -8.89
CA GLY A 137 12.44 2.10 -9.23
C GLY A 137 12.81 3.00 -8.04
N ALA A 138 11.88 3.15 -7.09
CA ALA A 138 12.08 3.98 -5.90
C ALA A 138 12.91 3.32 -4.78
N LEU A 139 13.18 2.03 -4.85
CA LEU A 139 14.02 1.34 -3.86
C LEU A 139 15.50 1.58 -4.14
N LYS A 140 16.31 1.67 -3.09
CA LYS A 140 17.77 1.52 -3.18
C LYS A 140 18.12 0.10 -3.60
N PRO A 141 19.29 -0.16 -4.22
CA PRO A 141 19.84 -1.51 -4.33
C PRO A 141 19.91 -2.17 -2.94
N GLY A 142 19.38 -3.39 -2.80
CA GLY A 142 19.24 -4.08 -1.51
C GLY A 142 18.07 -3.56 -0.64
N GLY A 143 17.34 -2.55 -1.10
CA GLY A 143 16.14 -2.07 -0.41
C GLY A 143 14.96 -3.05 -0.53
N ARG A 144 14.01 -2.97 0.41
CA ARG A 144 12.92 -3.94 0.53
C ARG A 144 11.55 -3.34 0.29
N LEU A 145 10.73 -4.06 -0.49
CA LEU A 145 9.31 -3.84 -0.66
C LEU A 145 8.52 -4.81 0.20
N LEU A 146 7.66 -4.29 1.07
CA LEU A 146 6.62 -5.07 1.72
C LEU A 146 5.28 -4.74 1.07
N LEU A 147 4.72 -5.71 0.37
CA LEU A 147 3.50 -5.54 -0.42
C LEU A 147 2.40 -6.46 0.09
N SER A 148 1.25 -5.92 0.45
CA SER A 148 0.07 -6.75 0.68
C SER A 148 -0.84 -6.77 -0.54
N VAL A 149 -1.34 -7.96 -0.85
CA VAL A 149 -2.25 -8.22 -1.96
C VAL A 149 -3.41 -9.09 -1.50
N ASP A 150 -4.57 -8.83 -2.09
CA ASP A 150 -5.73 -9.71 -1.99
C ASP A 150 -5.72 -10.62 -3.21
N ALA A 151 -5.50 -11.92 -3.00
CA ALA A 151 -5.46 -12.90 -4.07
C ALA A 151 -6.65 -13.86 -3.98
N HIS A 152 -7.19 -14.23 -5.14
CA HIS A 152 -8.31 -15.17 -5.21
C HIS A 152 -7.89 -16.57 -4.80
N ASN A 153 -8.72 -17.21 -3.94
CA ASN A 153 -8.56 -18.61 -3.54
C ASN A 153 -8.95 -19.61 -4.64
N TYR A 154 -9.75 -19.16 -5.62
CA TYR A 154 -10.29 -20.01 -6.66
C TYR A 154 -10.18 -19.37 -8.05
N ALA A 155 -9.41 -19.99 -8.95
CA ALA A 155 -9.24 -19.55 -10.35
C ALA A 155 -10.59 -19.46 -11.12
N PHE A 156 -11.57 -20.27 -10.76
CA PHE A 156 -12.92 -20.29 -11.33
C PHE A 156 -13.72 -18.99 -11.03
N LEU A 157 -13.57 -18.40 -9.83
CA LEU A 157 -14.28 -17.18 -9.45
C LEU A 157 -13.72 -15.94 -10.17
N LYS A 158 -12.46 -15.96 -10.62
CA LYS A 158 -11.84 -14.91 -11.41
C LYS A 158 -12.68 -14.57 -12.66
N SER A 159 -13.11 -15.59 -13.41
CA SER A 159 -13.92 -15.40 -14.63
C SER A 159 -15.31 -14.85 -14.32
N LEU A 160 -15.90 -15.23 -13.20
CA LEU A 160 -17.23 -14.78 -12.79
C LEU A 160 -17.22 -13.29 -12.37
N PHE A 161 -16.22 -12.87 -11.61
CA PHE A 161 -16.10 -11.47 -11.15
C PHE A 161 -15.64 -10.51 -12.26
N GLN A 162 -14.84 -10.97 -13.22
CA GLN A 162 -14.51 -10.17 -14.40
C GLN A 162 -15.72 -9.83 -15.28
N TRP A 163 -16.80 -10.62 -15.17
CA TRP A 163 -18.04 -10.45 -15.92
C TRP A 163 -19.09 -9.59 -15.20
N LEU A 164 -18.95 -9.39 -13.89
CA LEU A 164 -19.84 -8.55 -13.09
C LEU A 164 -19.32 -7.10 -13.08
N PRO A 165 -20.08 -6.13 -13.64
CA PRO A 165 -19.66 -4.73 -13.71
C PRO A 165 -19.67 -3.99 -12.35
N GLY A 166 -19.62 -4.71 -11.22
CA GLY A 166 -19.88 -4.20 -9.88
C GLY A 166 -18.69 -3.89 -9.00
N ASP A 167 -17.49 -4.42 -9.27
CA ASP A 167 -16.34 -4.11 -8.43
C ASP A 167 -15.50 -2.95 -8.96
N VAL A 168 -16.03 -1.74 -8.75
CA VAL A 168 -15.35 -0.48 -9.10
C VAL A 168 -14.16 -0.21 -8.18
N LEU A 169 -14.10 -0.88 -7.03
CA LEU A 169 -13.10 -0.62 -5.98
C LEU A 169 -11.84 -1.49 -6.13
N HIS A 170 -11.93 -2.67 -6.76
CA HIS A 170 -10.80 -3.58 -6.94
C HIS A 170 -10.60 -3.93 -8.42
N PRO A 171 -10.07 -3.01 -9.25
CA PRO A 171 -9.92 -3.24 -10.69
C PRO A 171 -8.87 -4.32 -11.02
N HIS A 172 -7.99 -4.65 -10.07
CA HIS A 172 -6.87 -5.59 -10.22
C HIS A 172 -7.07 -6.81 -9.32
N GLN A 173 -7.44 -7.93 -9.93
CA GLN A 173 -7.68 -9.20 -9.26
C GLN A 173 -6.82 -10.29 -9.93
N TYR A 174 -5.68 -10.59 -9.31
CA TYR A 174 -4.71 -11.56 -9.79
C TYR A 174 -4.50 -12.67 -8.76
N SER A 175 -3.95 -13.81 -9.21
CA SER A 175 -3.49 -14.84 -8.30
C SER A 175 -2.18 -14.42 -7.60
N LEU A 176 -1.83 -15.11 -6.52
CA LEU A 176 -0.57 -14.85 -5.81
C LEU A 176 0.64 -15.02 -6.74
N GLU A 177 0.62 -16.08 -7.57
CA GLU A 177 1.70 -16.38 -8.53
C GLU A 177 1.82 -15.28 -9.60
N GLU A 178 0.70 -14.72 -10.04
CA GLU A 178 0.69 -13.59 -10.99
C GLU A 178 1.34 -12.36 -10.36
N TYR A 179 1.02 -12.03 -9.10
CA TYR A 179 1.66 -10.93 -8.37
C TYR A 179 3.17 -11.17 -8.17
N GLN A 180 3.56 -12.37 -7.75
CA GLN A 180 4.98 -12.74 -7.58
C GLN A 180 5.75 -12.60 -8.88
N ARG A 181 5.19 -13.06 -10.01
CA ARG A 181 5.80 -12.91 -11.33
C ARG A 181 5.96 -11.44 -11.70
N MET A 182 4.90 -10.62 -11.58
CA MET A 182 4.96 -9.19 -11.88
C MET A 182 6.06 -8.47 -11.08
N ILE A 183 6.19 -8.78 -9.79
CA ILE A 183 7.21 -8.20 -8.92
C ILE A 183 8.61 -8.65 -9.37
N THR A 184 8.78 -9.92 -9.71
CA THR A 184 10.06 -10.47 -10.17
C THR A 184 10.48 -9.87 -11.52
N GLU A 185 9.55 -9.65 -12.44
CA GLU A 185 9.78 -8.97 -13.72
C GLU A 185 10.25 -7.52 -13.55
N LYS A 186 9.95 -6.89 -12.41
CA LYS A 186 10.45 -5.54 -12.04
C LYS A 186 11.81 -5.58 -11.32
N GLY A 187 12.48 -6.72 -11.27
CA GLY A 187 13.79 -6.85 -10.67
C GLY A 187 13.81 -7.03 -9.16
N LEU A 188 12.66 -7.36 -8.57
CA LEU A 188 12.55 -7.62 -7.14
C LEU A 188 12.57 -9.14 -6.89
N ALA A 189 13.39 -9.60 -5.97
CA ALA A 189 13.43 -11.00 -5.52
C ALA A 189 12.46 -11.17 -4.35
N VAL A 190 11.43 -12.00 -4.52
CA VAL A 190 10.52 -12.33 -3.42
C VAL A 190 11.23 -13.24 -2.43
N GLU A 191 11.55 -12.72 -1.24
CA GLU A 191 12.23 -13.46 -0.17
C GLU A 191 11.25 -14.30 0.66
N ARG A 192 10.05 -13.74 0.86
CA ARG A 192 9.04 -14.35 1.73
C ARG A 192 7.63 -13.97 1.29
N THR A 193 6.73 -14.93 1.43
CA THR A 193 5.29 -14.73 1.30
C THR A 193 4.60 -15.34 2.51
N VAL A 194 3.76 -14.56 3.17
CA VAL A 194 3.02 -15.01 4.36
C VAL A 194 1.54 -14.78 4.12
N ARG A 195 0.71 -15.80 4.37
CA ARG A 195 -0.74 -15.63 4.41
C ARG A 195 -1.10 -14.97 5.72
N PHE A 196 -1.55 -13.72 5.64
CA PHE A 196 -1.82 -12.88 6.80
C PHE A 196 -3.25 -13.05 7.34
N LYS A 197 -4.21 -13.31 6.45
CA LYS A 197 -5.61 -13.54 6.80
C LYS A 197 -6.26 -14.47 5.78
N GLU A 198 -7.01 -15.44 6.27
CA GLU A 198 -7.89 -16.27 5.44
C GLU A 198 -9.24 -15.58 5.22
N GLY A 199 -9.72 -15.54 4.00
CA GLY A 199 -11.04 -15.07 3.63
C GLY A 199 -11.80 -16.12 2.84
N MET A 200 -13.14 -15.98 2.78
CA MET A 200 -13.98 -16.93 2.03
C MET A 200 -13.74 -16.83 0.51
N ILE A 201 -13.41 -15.67 -0.01
CA ILE A 201 -13.23 -15.38 -1.44
C ILE A 201 -11.78 -14.97 -1.75
N PHE A 202 -11.18 -14.18 -0.87
CA PHE A 202 -9.81 -13.67 -1.01
C PHE A 202 -9.00 -14.03 0.22
N ASP A 203 -7.79 -14.51 -0.01
CA ASP A 203 -6.76 -14.55 1.01
C ASP A 203 -5.89 -13.30 0.92
N HIS A 204 -5.52 -12.77 2.07
CA HIS A 204 -4.63 -11.63 2.16
C HIS A 204 -3.19 -12.13 2.35
N PHE A 205 -2.35 -11.85 1.37
CA PHE A 205 -0.93 -12.21 1.42
C PHE A 205 -0.07 -10.97 1.64
N LEU A 206 1.01 -11.20 2.38
CA LEU A 206 2.07 -10.23 2.59
C LEU A 206 3.35 -10.79 1.96
N MET A 207 3.89 -10.06 0.99
CA MET A 207 5.15 -10.38 0.32
C MET A 207 6.24 -9.44 0.79
N VAL A 208 7.40 -9.99 1.09
CA VAL A 208 8.66 -9.26 1.31
C VAL A 208 9.55 -9.54 0.12
N ALA A 209 9.94 -8.50 -0.59
CA ALA A 209 10.78 -8.62 -1.79
C ALA A 209 11.94 -7.61 -1.71
N GLU A 210 13.13 -8.03 -2.13
CA GLU A 210 14.33 -7.22 -2.14
C GLU A 210 14.67 -6.78 -3.57
N ARG A 211 15.10 -5.53 -3.75
CA ARG A 211 15.67 -5.05 -5.01
C ARG A 211 17.09 -5.64 -5.19
N ARG A 212 17.28 -6.43 -6.25
CA ARG A 212 18.60 -6.98 -6.58
C ARG A 212 19.61 -5.87 -6.88
N ALA A 213 20.80 -6.03 -6.32
CA ALA A 213 21.88 -5.04 -6.50
C ALA A 213 22.43 -5.01 -7.95
N ASP A 214 22.25 -6.09 -8.71
CA ASP A 214 22.93 -6.34 -9.98
C ASP A 214 22.17 -5.86 -11.22
N LEU A 215 20.97 -5.30 -11.06
CA LEU A 215 20.19 -4.80 -12.20
C LEU A 215 20.52 -3.35 -12.52
N PRO A 216 20.88 -3.04 -13.80
CA PRO A 216 21.13 -1.66 -14.20
C PRO A 216 19.86 -0.83 -13.98
N GLN A 217 20.03 0.43 -13.54
CA GLN A 217 18.95 1.38 -13.46
C GLN A 217 18.44 1.66 -14.87
N VAL A 218 17.22 1.26 -15.17
CA VAL A 218 16.52 1.67 -16.38
C VAL A 218 15.95 3.07 -16.09
N TYR A 219 16.67 4.09 -16.60
CA TYR A 219 16.23 5.49 -16.58
C TYR A 219 15.17 5.76 -17.64
#